data_1ab4a2d61804c37c7dc8c3a68185eb4a
#
_entry.id   1ab4a2d61804c37c7dc8c3a68185eb4a
#
_cell.length_a   1.000
_cell.length_b   1.000
_cell.length_c   1.000
_cell.angle_alpha   90.00
_cell.angle_beta   90.00
_cell.angle_gamma   90.00
#
_symmetry.space_group_name_H-M   'P 1'
#
loop_
_entity.id
_entity.type
_entity.pdbx_description
1 polymer ?
#
loop_
_entity_poly.entity_id
_entity_poly.type
_entity_poly.pdbx_seq_one_letter_code
_entity_poly.pdbx_strand_id
1 'polypeptide(L)'
;MTDQGEPEVVGPNEGATIEGPVGGPLTFKARGEQTNGTFTALENVIPPGQGPPLHLHANDDEAWYLFEGELRFKLDGELRAAPRGSFVFVPRGTPHCFQNVAEKPARILVMFTPAGMERFFDQFASLSTPDPAAFAKIGKPLGMNVLGPPLAQSDPR
;
A
#
# COMPACT_ATOMS: atom_id res chain seq x y z
N MET A 1 2.44 -12.71 -30.78
CA MET A 1 2.38 -13.35 -29.45
C MET A 1 2.24 -12.26 -28.43
N THR A 2 1.20 -12.28 -27.65
CA THR A 2 1.14 -11.47 -26.45
C THR A 2 2.20 -12.00 -25.50
N ASP A 3 3.18 -11.18 -25.17
CA ASP A 3 4.18 -11.49 -24.15
C ASP A 3 3.44 -11.57 -22.83
N GLN A 4 2.98 -12.77 -22.51
CA GLN A 4 2.38 -13.05 -21.21
C GLN A 4 3.54 -13.35 -20.25
N GLY A 5 3.50 -12.77 -19.06
CA GLY A 5 4.52 -13.03 -18.05
C GLY A 5 4.75 -14.52 -17.83
N GLU A 6 5.95 -14.88 -17.42
CA GLU A 6 6.31 -16.27 -17.11
C GLU A 6 5.70 -16.68 -15.74
N PRO A 7 5.25 -17.95 -15.61
CA PRO A 7 4.82 -18.46 -14.31
C PRO A 7 5.97 -18.39 -13.28
N GLU A 8 5.67 -17.89 -12.09
CA GLU A 8 6.66 -17.70 -11.05
C GLU A 8 6.10 -18.08 -9.68
N VAL A 9 6.96 -18.63 -8.83
CA VAL A 9 6.67 -18.82 -7.40
C VAL A 9 7.64 -17.95 -6.63
N VAL A 10 7.14 -16.94 -5.95
CA VAL A 10 7.92 -16.09 -5.03
C VAL A 10 7.61 -16.55 -3.62
N GLY A 11 8.57 -17.24 -3.01
CA GLY A 11 8.42 -17.86 -1.70
C GLY A 11 8.41 -16.87 -0.54
N PRO A 12 8.21 -17.35 0.70
CA PRO A 12 8.34 -16.52 1.89
C PRO A 12 9.76 -15.94 1.97
N ASN A 13 9.87 -14.68 2.32
CA ASN A 13 11.13 -13.93 2.39
C ASN A 13 11.86 -13.75 1.05
N GLU A 14 11.24 -14.08 -0.06
CA GLU A 14 11.75 -13.80 -1.40
C GLU A 14 11.13 -12.52 -1.96
N GLY A 15 11.85 -11.87 -2.87
CA GLY A 15 11.51 -10.59 -3.47
C GLY A 15 12.37 -9.45 -2.92
N ALA A 16 12.47 -8.35 -3.68
CA ALA A 16 13.20 -7.17 -3.25
C ALA A 16 12.45 -6.48 -2.10
N THR A 17 13.15 -6.17 -1.03
CA THR A 17 12.59 -5.54 0.16
C THR A 17 13.18 -4.16 0.36
N ILE A 18 12.31 -3.19 0.65
CA ILE A 18 12.65 -1.80 0.97
C ILE A 18 12.04 -1.41 2.30
N GLU A 19 12.48 -0.29 2.87
CA GLU A 19 11.75 0.38 3.94
C GLU A 19 10.54 1.08 3.33
N GLY A 20 9.34 0.70 3.77
CA GLY A 20 8.10 1.23 3.23
C GLY A 20 7.78 2.65 3.75
N PRO A 21 6.85 3.36 3.09
CA PRO A 21 6.49 4.74 3.43
C PRO A 21 5.90 4.93 4.83
N VAL A 22 5.32 3.87 5.40
CA VAL A 22 4.73 3.91 6.74
C VAL A 22 5.68 3.39 7.83
N GLY A 23 6.95 3.16 7.46
CA GLY A 23 7.93 2.44 8.30
C GLY A 23 7.67 0.93 8.27
N GLY A 24 8.67 0.13 8.34
CA GLY A 24 8.55 -1.32 8.23
C GLY A 24 8.81 -1.85 6.82
N PRO A 25 9.20 -3.13 6.72
CA PRO A 25 9.60 -3.72 5.45
C PRO A 25 8.44 -3.85 4.47
N LEU A 26 8.73 -3.54 3.21
CA LEU A 26 7.83 -3.71 2.08
C LEU A 26 8.54 -4.55 1.03
N THR A 27 7.96 -5.68 0.66
CA THR A 27 8.55 -6.66 -0.25
C THR A 27 7.74 -6.76 -1.53
N PHE A 28 8.40 -6.58 -2.68
CA PHE A 28 7.76 -6.74 -3.98
C PHE A 28 7.58 -8.23 -4.29
N LYS A 29 6.33 -8.64 -4.48
CA LYS A 29 5.97 -10.02 -4.86
C LYS A 29 5.70 -10.15 -6.36
N ALA A 30 5.14 -9.12 -6.98
CA ALA A 30 4.96 -9.04 -8.42
C ALA A 30 5.01 -7.58 -8.88
N ARG A 31 5.80 -7.33 -9.92
CA ARG A 31 5.89 -6.03 -10.58
C ARG A 31 5.19 -6.06 -11.93
N GLY A 32 4.94 -4.89 -12.50
CA GLY A 32 4.27 -4.77 -13.79
C GLY A 32 4.99 -5.51 -14.93
N GLU A 33 6.31 -5.56 -14.90
CA GLU A 33 7.09 -6.33 -15.90
C GLU A 33 6.77 -7.83 -15.86
N GLN A 34 6.53 -8.37 -14.66
CA GLN A 34 6.23 -9.79 -14.46
C GLN A 34 4.78 -10.15 -14.81
N THR A 35 3.86 -9.20 -14.65
CA THR A 35 2.41 -9.42 -14.83
C THR A 35 1.86 -8.87 -16.14
N ASN A 36 2.74 -8.46 -17.05
CA ASN A 36 2.37 -7.78 -18.29
C ASN A 36 1.47 -6.56 -18.05
N GLY A 37 1.80 -5.77 -17.03
CA GLY A 37 1.08 -4.55 -16.67
C GLY A 37 -0.27 -4.77 -15.97
N THR A 38 -0.62 -6.02 -15.64
CA THR A 38 -1.95 -6.32 -15.11
C THR A 38 -2.12 -5.88 -13.66
N PHE A 39 -1.14 -6.16 -12.82
CA PHE A 39 -1.18 -5.77 -11.40
C PHE A 39 0.23 -5.68 -10.80
N THR A 40 0.30 -4.99 -9.66
CA THR A 40 1.45 -5.00 -8.76
C THR A 40 1.01 -5.65 -7.45
N ALA A 41 1.84 -6.52 -6.85
CA ALA A 41 1.57 -7.11 -5.55
C ALA A 41 2.75 -6.89 -4.60
N LEU A 42 2.45 -6.45 -3.38
CA LEU A 42 3.41 -6.10 -2.35
C LEU A 42 3.00 -6.77 -1.04
N GLU A 43 3.97 -7.28 -0.29
CA GLU A 43 3.75 -7.63 1.11
C GLU A 43 4.33 -6.50 1.97
N ASN A 44 3.54 -5.98 2.91
CA ASN A 44 3.96 -4.87 3.75
C ASN A 44 3.73 -5.20 5.22
N VAL A 45 4.72 -4.88 6.05
CA VAL A 45 4.62 -4.94 7.51
C VAL A 45 4.37 -3.52 8.03
N ILE A 46 3.26 -3.35 8.76
CA ILE A 46 2.82 -2.05 9.26
C ILE A 46 3.09 -2.00 10.77
N PRO A 47 4.01 -1.14 11.23
CA PRO A 47 4.26 -0.98 12.65
C PRO A 47 3.02 -0.51 13.42
N PRO A 48 2.94 -0.77 14.74
CA PRO A 48 1.84 -0.28 15.57
C PRO A 48 1.61 1.22 15.42
N GLY A 49 0.36 1.64 15.32
CA GLY A 49 -0.05 3.03 15.22
C GLY A 49 0.16 3.68 13.84
N GLN A 50 0.86 3.05 12.94
CA GLN A 50 1.23 3.62 11.64
C GLN A 50 0.18 3.39 10.57
N GLY A 51 0.22 4.24 9.55
CA GLY A 51 -0.60 4.18 8.36
C GLY A 51 -0.35 5.38 7.46
N PRO A 52 -0.76 5.30 6.19
CA PRO A 52 -0.54 6.38 5.22
C PRO A 52 -1.46 7.58 5.50
N PRO A 53 -1.14 8.76 4.93
CA PRO A 53 -2.08 9.87 4.92
C PRO A 53 -3.34 9.51 4.12
N LEU A 54 -4.42 10.26 4.36
CA LEU A 54 -5.63 10.14 3.54
C LEU A 54 -5.30 10.52 2.10
N HIS A 55 -5.60 9.63 1.16
CA HIS A 55 -5.26 9.81 -0.26
C HIS A 55 -6.25 9.07 -1.16
N LEU A 56 -6.14 9.30 -2.45
CA LEU A 56 -6.83 8.54 -3.49
C LEU A 56 -5.87 8.20 -4.63
N HIS A 57 -6.18 7.15 -5.35
CA HIS A 57 -5.52 6.78 -6.60
C HIS A 57 -6.46 7.08 -7.76
N ALA A 58 -6.04 7.94 -8.69
CA ALA A 58 -6.85 8.32 -9.84
C ALA A 58 -6.88 7.20 -10.91
N ASN A 59 -5.84 6.38 -10.98
CA ASN A 59 -5.60 5.46 -12.11
C ASN A 59 -5.62 3.98 -11.72
N ASP A 60 -5.67 3.66 -10.43
CA ASP A 60 -5.51 2.30 -9.93
C ASP A 60 -6.60 1.92 -8.94
N ASP A 61 -7.11 0.72 -9.07
CA ASP A 61 -7.86 0.07 -7.98
C ASP A 61 -6.86 -0.55 -7.02
N GLU A 62 -7.20 -0.61 -5.74
CA GLU A 62 -6.33 -1.14 -4.69
C GLU A 62 -7.08 -2.16 -3.83
N ALA A 63 -6.40 -3.25 -3.48
CA ALA A 63 -6.96 -4.28 -2.61
C ALA A 63 -5.93 -4.71 -1.57
N TRP A 64 -6.42 -5.13 -0.41
CA TRP A 64 -5.59 -5.64 0.68
C TRP A 64 -6.15 -6.97 1.19
N TYR A 65 -5.24 -7.84 1.59
CA TYR A 65 -5.57 -8.99 2.44
C TYR A 65 -4.73 -8.93 3.71
N LEU A 66 -5.38 -9.02 4.86
CA LEU A 66 -4.73 -8.94 6.16
C LEU A 66 -4.38 -10.33 6.69
N PHE A 67 -3.09 -10.68 6.68
CA PHE A 67 -2.58 -11.96 7.20
C PHE A 67 -2.49 -11.98 8.71
N GLU A 68 -2.01 -10.89 9.31
CA GLU A 68 -1.77 -10.76 10.75
C GLU A 68 -2.10 -9.35 11.21
N GLY A 69 -2.57 -9.24 12.45
CA GLY A 69 -2.87 -7.97 13.09
C GLY A 69 -4.31 -7.51 12.89
N GLU A 70 -4.52 -6.23 13.12
CA GLU A 70 -5.81 -5.57 13.02
C GLU A 70 -5.61 -4.15 12.50
N LEU A 71 -6.31 -3.82 11.43
CA LEU A 71 -6.32 -2.48 10.87
C LEU A 71 -7.71 -1.85 11.03
N ARG A 72 -7.74 -0.52 11.09
CA ARG A 72 -8.94 0.25 10.79
C ARG A 72 -8.73 1.01 9.51
N PHE A 73 -9.75 1.07 8.69
CA PHE A 73 -9.75 1.82 7.43
C PHE A 73 -10.70 3.01 7.54
N LYS A 74 -10.34 4.08 6.86
CA LYS A 74 -11.29 5.13 6.51
C LYS A 74 -11.52 5.03 5.00
N LEU A 75 -12.76 4.72 4.62
CA LEU A 75 -13.18 4.50 3.24
C LEU A 75 -14.30 5.47 2.91
N ASP A 76 -14.01 6.43 2.04
CA ASP A 76 -14.96 7.48 1.65
C ASP A 76 -15.62 8.16 2.89
N GLY A 77 -14.81 8.47 3.88
CA GLY A 77 -15.23 9.11 5.13
C GLY A 77 -15.73 8.19 6.23
N GLU A 78 -15.98 6.91 5.95
CA GLU A 78 -16.46 5.95 6.94
C GLU A 78 -15.33 5.13 7.56
N LEU A 79 -15.32 5.04 8.89
CA LEU A 79 -14.40 4.18 9.63
C LEU A 79 -14.91 2.75 9.66
N ARG A 80 -14.05 1.79 9.30
CA ARG A 80 -14.35 0.36 9.30
C ARG A 80 -13.21 -0.45 9.89
N ALA A 81 -13.54 -1.38 10.79
CA ALA A 81 -12.58 -2.33 11.32
C ALA A 81 -12.28 -3.43 10.29
N ALA A 82 -11.02 -3.81 10.22
CA ALA A 82 -10.56 -4.93 9.41
C ALA A 82 -9.72 -5.86 10.29
N PRO A 83 -10.33 -6.88 10.89
CA PRO A 83 -9.60 -7.89 11.64
C PRO A 83 -8.81 -8.82 10.71
N ARG A 84 -7.93 -9.62 11.29
CA ARG A 84 -7.19 -10.67 10.58
C ARG A 84 -8.10 -11.48 9.67
N GLY A 85 -7.65 -11.73 8.44
CA GLY A 85 -8.42 -12.46 7.43
C GLY A 85 -9.36 -11.57 6.60
N SER A 86 -9.37 -10.26 6.84
CA SER A 86 -10.18 -9.33 6.05
C SER A 86 -9.61 -9.13 4.66
N PHE A 87 -10.49 -9.01 3.69
CA PHE A 87 -10.21 -8.50 2.35
C PHE A 87 -10.86 -7.12 2.21
N VAL A 88 -10.06 -6.14 1.74
CA VAL A 88 -10.56 -4.77 1.53
C VAL A 88 -10.31 -4.40 0.07
N PHE A 89 -11.33 -3.84 -0.57
CA PHE A 89 -11.24 -3.34 -1.95
C PHE A 89 -11.64 -1.87 -2.01
N VAL A 90 -10.82 -1.08 -2.69
CA VAL A 90 -11.07 0.34 -2.92
C VAL A 90 -10.93 0.64 -4.40
N PRO A 91 -12.02 1.01 -5.08
CA PRO A 91 -11.95 1.42 -6.48
C PRO A 91 -11.21 2.75 -6.61
N ARG A 92 -10.60 2.98 -7.77
CA ARG A 92 -9.92 4.23 -8.08
C ARG A 92 -10.83 5.43 -7.82
N GLY A 93 -10.24 6.55 -7.39
CA GLY A 93 -10.97 7.77 -7.08
C GLY A 93 -11.60 7.82 -5.70
N THR A 94 -11.49 6.76 -4.89
CA THR A 94 -12.07 6.73 -3.54
C THR A 94 -11.04 7.18 -2.50
N PRO A 95 -11.34 8.23 -1.71
CA PRO A 95 -10.48 8.63 -0.60
C PRO A 95 -10.38 7.53 0.45
N HIS A 96 -9.15 7.19 0.86
CA HIS A 96 -8.92 6.13 1.84
C HIS A 96 -7.59 6.29 2.57
N CYS A 97 -7.52 5.66 3.73
CA CYS A 97 -6.30 5.39 4.49
C CYS A 97 -6.58 4.28 5.49
N PHE A 98 -5.54 3.82 6.16
CA PHE A 98 -5.66 2.82 7.23
C PHE A 98 -4.69 3.11 8.36
N GLN A 99 -4.90 2.43 9.50
CA GLN A 99 -3.99 2.49 10.65
C GLN A 99 -3.93 1.12 11.32
N ASN A 100 -2.72 0.71 11.70
CA ASN A 100 -2.56 -0.44 12.58
C ASN A 100 -3.00 -0.05 14.00
N VAL A 101 -4.03 -0.71 14.50
CA VAL A 101 -4.62 -0.41 15.81
C VAL A 101 -4.19 -1.41 16.89
N ALA A 102 -3.41 -2.42 16.52
CA ALA A 102 -2.86 -3.41 17.44
C ALA A 102 -1.53 -2.94 18.03
N GLU A 103 -1.09 -3.61 19.09
CA GLU A 103 0.21 -3.37 19.73
C GLU A 103 1.37 -4.08 19.03
N LYS A 104 1.05 -4.93 18.06
CA LYS A 104 2.02 -5.70 17.25
C LYS A 104 1.97 -5.25 15.80
N PRO A 105 3.05 -5.47 15.03
CA PRO A 105 3.02 -5.21 13.60
C PRO A 105 1.91 -5.99 12.89
N ALA A 106 1.24 -5.36 11.93
CA ALA A 106 0.32 -6.01 11.02
C ALA A 106 1.07 -6.43 9.76
N ARG A 107 0.61 -7.51 9.11
CA ARG A 107 1.18 -7.98 7.84
C ARG A 107 0.07 -8.10 6.80
N ILE A 108 0.27 -7.45 5.67
CA ILE A 108 -0.73 -7.33 4.60
C ILE A 108 -0.14 -7.66 3.24
N LEU A 109 -0.99 -8.18 2.37
CA LEU A 109 -0.76 -8.17 0.92
C LEU A 109 -1.50 -6.97 0.34
N VAL A 110 -0.82 -6.19 -0.48
CA VAL A 110 -1.39 -5.04 -1.20
C VAL A 110 -1.31 -5.31 -2.69
N MET A 111 -2.39 -5.06 -3.41
CA MET A 111 -2.44 -5.19 -4.87
C MET A 111 -2.97 -3.91 -5.50
N PHE A 112 -2.33 -3.51 -6.60
CA PHE A 112 -2.78 -2.41 -7.47
C PHE A 112 -3.06 -2.94 -8.86
N THR A 113 -4.17 -2.54 -9.45
CA THR A 113 -4.49 -2.88 -10.84
C THR A 113 -5.01 -1.63 -11.58
N PRO A 114 -4.46 -1.30 -12.77
CA PRO A 114 -3.31 -1.93 -13.42
C PRO A 114 -2.01 -1.74 -12.62
N ALA A 115 -0.93 -2.37 -13.07
CA ALA A 115 0.39 -2.18 -12.49
C ALA A 115 0.90 -0.74 -12.72
N GLY A 116 1.87 -0.33 -11.91
CA GLY A 116 2.51 0.99 -12.03
C GLY A 116 2.85 1.64 -10.70
N MET A 117 2.11 1.33 -9.63
CA MET A 117 2.37 1.93 -8.32
C MET A 117 3.68 1.50 -7.67
N GLU A 118 4.33 0.45 -8.16
CA GLU A 118 5.69 0.09 -7.74
C GLU A 118 6.68 1.24 -7.94
N ARG A 119 6.45 2.13 -8.89
CA ARG A 119 7.29 3.32 -9.13
C ARG A 119 7.26 4.28 -7.95
N PHE A 120 6.12 4.42 -7.29
CA PHE A 120 6.01 5.24 -6.09
C PHE A 120 6.94 4.71 -4.99
N PHE A 121 6.88 3.42 -4.73
CA PHE A 121 7.67 2.78 -3.68
C PHE A 121 9.17 2.81 -4.00
N ASP A 122 9.55 2.59 -5.25
CA ASP A 122 10.94 2.69 -5.70
C ASP A 122 11.50 4.12 -5.50
N GLN A 123 10.74 5.14 -5.89
CA GLN A 123 11.15 6.54 -5.72
C GLN A 123 11.21 6.93 -4.25
N PHE A 124 10.25 6.48 -3.45
CA PHE A 124 10.26 6.74 -2.00
C PHE A 124 11.47 6.12 -1.34
N ALA A 125 11.80 4.87 -1.68
CA ALA A 125 12.95 4.14 -1.13
C ALA A 125 14.29 4.77 -1.52
N SER A 126 14.36 5.52 -2.63
CA SER A 126 15.59 6.20 -3.08
C SER A 126 15.89 7.48 -2.29
N LEU A 127 14.99 7.94 -1.45
CA LEU A 127 15.19 9.15 -0.63
C LEU A 127 16.23 8.88 0.46
N SER A 128 17.22 9.78 0.58
CA SER A 128 18.22 9.71 1.64
C SER A 128 17.65 10.06 3.02
N THR A 129 16.62 10.91 3.04
CA THR A 129 15.91 11.30 4.26
C THR A 129 14.41 11.30 3.96
N PRO A 130 13.64 10.34 4.51
CA PRO A 130 12.19 10.33 4.35
C PRO A 130 11.58 11.61 4.93
N ASP A 131 10.78 12.29 4.11
CA ASP A 131 10.06 13.50 4.48
C ASP A 131 8.57 13.24 4.25
N PRO A 132 7.67 13.56 5.20
CA PRO A 132 6.23 13.42 5.01
C PRO A 132 5.71 14.12 3.74
N ALA A 133 6.30 15.26 3.37
CA ALA A 133 5.95 15.96 2.13
C ALA A 133 6.32 15.17 0.86
N ALA A 134 7.29 14.28 0.94
CA ALA A 134 7.72 13.45 -0.20
C ALA A 134 6.64 12.48 -0.65
N PHE A 135 5.81 11.98 0.27
CA PHE A 135 4.69 11.10 -0.06
C PHE A 135 3.76 11.75 -1.10
N ALA A 136 3.32 12.98 -0.83
CA ALA A 136 2.46 13.73 -1.75
C ALA A 136 3.19 14.09 -3.05
N LYS A 137 4.45 14.53 -2.96
CA LYS A 137 5.24 15.00 -4.10
C LYS A 137 5.53 13.87 -5.09
N ILE A 138 5.92 12.70 -4.60
CA ILE A 138 6.21 11.53 -5.44
C ILE A 138 4.92 10.94 -6.02
N GLY A 139 3.85 10.90 -5.22
CA GLY A 139 2.58 10.29 -5.62
C GLY A 139 1.82 11.05 -6.69
N LYS A 140 1.87 12.38 -6.67
CA LYS A 140 1.08 13.23 -7.56
C LYS A 140 1.27 12.92 -9.06
N PRO A 141 2.48 12.80 -9.60
CA PRO A 141 2.68 12.43 -11.00
C PRO A 141 2.18 11.03 -11.36
N LEU A 142 2.01 10.15 -10.36
CA LEU A 142 1.54 8.77 -10.50
C LEU A 142 0.02 8.64 -10.26
N GLY A 143 -0.68 9.77 -10.11
CA GLY A 143 -2.12 9.78 -9.89
C GLY A 143 -2.55 9.56 -8.44
N MET A 144 -1.62 9.50 -7.49
CA MET A 144 -1.93 9.42 -6.07
C MET A 144 -1.96 10.83 -5.47
N ASN A 145 -3.14 11.23 -5.00
CA ASN A 145 -3.35 12.57 -4.44
C ASN A 145 -3.60 12.48 -2.95
N VAL A 146 -2.76 13.17 -2.16
CA VAL A 146 -2.93 13.28 -0.71
C VAL A 146 -4.01 14.31 -0.41
N LEU A 147 -4.98 13.92 0.41
CA LEU A 147 -6.17 14.72 0.74
C LEU A 147 -6.21 15.18 2.20
N GLY A 148 -5.44 14.54 3.07
CA GLY A 148 -5.43 14.86 4.49
C GLY A 148 -4.41 14.06 5.28
N PRO A 149 -4.37 14.23 6.60
CA PRO A 149 -3.40 13.56 7.45
C PRO A 149 -3.71 12.07 7.64
N PRO A 150 -2.75 11.29 8.20
CA PRO A 150 -3.01 9.93 8.67
C PRO A 150 -4.09 9.87 9.75
N LEU A 151 -4.74 8.71 9.89
CA LEU A 151 -5.80 8.48 10.87
C LEU A 151 -5.39 8.78 12.32
N ALA A 152 -4.14 8.54 12.66
CA ALA A 152 -3.63 8.87 13.99
C ALA A 152 -3.81 10.34 14.34
N GLN A 153 -3.85 11.23 13.36
CA GLN A 153 -4.04 12.67 13.54
C GLN A 153 -5.49 13.10 13.35
N SER A 154 -6.18 12.59 12.34
CA SER A 154 -7.55 13.02 12.01
C SER A 154 -8.61 12.38 12.91
N ASP A 155 -8.40 11.14 13.29
CA ASP A 155 -9.34 10.35 14.08
C ASP A 155 -8.58 9.61 15.20
N PRO A 156 -7.98 10.34 16.17
CA PRO A 156 -7.24 9.70 17.25
C PRO A 156 -8.14 8.80 18.08
N ARG A 157 -7.57 7.73 18.67
CA ARG A 157 -8.28 6.78 19.54
C ARG A 157 -8.29 7.25 20.97
#